data_cc57cdbfe0fba4a7ccdec01dbfba1ae5
#
_entry.id   cc57cdbfe0fba4a7ccdec01dbfba1ae5
#
_cell.length_a   1.000
_cell.length_b   1.000
_cell.length_c   1.000
_cell.angle_alpha   90.00
_cell.angle_beta   90.00
_cell.angle_gamma   90.00
#
_symmetry.space_group_name_H-M   'P 1'
#
loop_
_entity.id
_entity.type
_entity.pdbx_description
1 polymer ?
#
loop_
_entity_poly.entity_id
_entity_poly.type
_entity_poly.pdbx_seq_one_letter_code
_entity_poly.pdbx_strand_id
1 'polypeptide(L)'
;MRVLPLSDAAEEKVLASRRASSRDAERIAARIVADVRKRGDAALFSWTKRFDRVALGPRNVWVSAAELASARKSVSADFLRAIEHAARNIRAVARRQKPQEWTIEVEPGVRAGQRVRAIDSVGCYLPGGRFSLVSTLLMTVIPAQEAGVRRIIVASPQPGPALLAAACALGIDAVARVGGAQAIAALAYGTKSIPRVDKIFGPGNRFVTAAKRIVSNDCAIDMLAGPTEALVFATRGNAKFIAADLIAQAEHDPDAISLFVTTSAPLARKVAGEIGRQLAELPKANLARRSLEKNGGALVAPNLAAAARFVNRFAPEHLSLPGGEDGLLKLIDSAGSVFLGEWSAQSFGDYASGTNHVLPTGGVARTRGGLSVADFVKCISVQEVSRAGVRRLAPVVEEFARAEGLAAHERSVEVRK
;
A
#
# COMPACT_ATOMS: atom_id res chain seq x y z
N MET A 1 8.20 -26.48 -5.34
CA MET A 1 9.16 -25.37 -5.13
C MET A 1 10.59 -25.90 -5.29
N ARG A 2 11.49 -25.15 -5.97
CA ARG A 2 12.91 -25.52 -6.17
C ARG A 2 13.73 -25.10 -4.96
N VAL A 3 14.70 -25.95 -4.56
CA VAL A 3 15.69 -25.65 -3.51
C VAL A 3 17.00 -25.33 -4.19
N LEU A 4 17.53 -24.14 -4.01
CA LEU A 4 18.71 -23.62 -4.69
C LEU A 4 19.70 -23.01 -3.69
N PRO A 5 21.01 -23.04 -3.93
CA PRO A 5 21.93 -22.23 -3.15
C PRO A 5 21.67 -20.74 -3.41
N LEU A 6 21.80 -19.92 -2.36
CA LEU A 6 21.81 -18.48 -2.49
C LEU A 6 23.17 -18.05 -3.06
N SER A 7 23.20 -17.76 -4.34
CA SER A 7 24.36 -17.27 -5.10
C SER A 7 24.01 -15.95 -5.79
N ASP A 8 25.03 -15.19 -6.20
CA ASP A 8 24.83 -13.92 -6.91
C ASP A 8 23.92 -14.08 -8.15
N ALA A 9 24.08 -15.18 -8.89
CA ALA A 9 23.25 -15.48 -10.05
C ALA A 9 21.78 -15.76 -9.65
N ALA A 10 21.55 -16.43 -8.53
CA ALA A 10 20.20 -16.69 -8.02
C ALA A 10 19.56 -15.39 -7.53
N GLU A 11 20.31 -14.54 -6.82
CA GLU A 11 19.85 -13.22 -6.38
C GLU A 11 19.45 -12.33 -7.55
N GLU A 12 20.34 -12.18 -8.54
CA GLU A 12 20.07 -11.35 -9.72
C GLU A 12 18.84 -11.84 -10.49
N LYS A 13 18.69 -13.14 -10.64
CA LYS A 13 17.50 -13.73 -11.30
C LYS A 13 16.21 -13.39 -10.56
N VAL A 14 16.20 -13.50 -9.23
CA VAL A 14 15.04 -13.16 -8.41
C VAL A 14 14.75 -11.66 -8.50
N LEU A 15 15.76 -10.80 -8.40
CA LEU A 15 15.59 -9.35 -8.47
C LEU A 15 15.13 -8.88 -9.86
N ALA A 16 15.61 -9.54 -10.92
CA ALA A 16 15.20 -9.24 -12.29
C ALA A 16 13.73 -9.58 -12.56
N SER A 17 13.21 -10.66 -11.95
CA SER A 17 11.80 -11.08 -12.12
C SER A 17 10.80 -10.03 -11.63
N ARG A 18 11.20 -9.12 -10.73
CA ARG A 18 10.38 -8.02 -10.18
C ARG A 18 10.21 -6.83 -11.15
N ARG A 19 11.11 -6.70 -12.14
CA ARG A 19 11.19 -5.51 -13.02
C ARG A 19 10.26 -5.53 -14.22
N ALA A 20 9.29 -6.42 -14.26
CA ALA A 20 8.38 -6.54 -15.41
C ALA A 20 7.44 -5.33 -15.54
N SER A 21 8.00 -4.20 -16.01
CA SER A 21 7.23 -3.07 -16.54
C SER A 21 6.67 -3.48 -17.89
N SER A 22 5.36 -3.44 -18.04
CA SER A 22 4.72 -3.71 -19.34
C SER A 22 4.56 -2.41 -20.11
N ARG A 23 5.46 -2.15 -21.07
CA ARG A 23 5.36 -1.01 -22.01
C ARG A 23 3.98 -0.90 -22.66
N ASP A 24 3.36 -2.04 -22.95
CA ASP A 24 1.99 -2.07 -23.49
C ASP A 24 0.96 -1.56 -22.51
N ALA A 25 1.06 -1.91 -21.21
CA ALA A 25 0.16 -1.39 -20.21
C ALA A 25 0.31 0.13 -20.04
N GLU A 26 1.53 0.65 -20.08
CA GLU A 26 1.80 2.09 -20.03
C GLU A 26 1.19 2.83 -21.22
N ARG A 27 1.38 2.33 -22.43
CA ARG A 27 0.79 2.92 -23.66
C ARG A 27 -0.73 2.92 -23.64
N ILE A 28 -1.35 1.81 -23.18
CA ILE A 28 -2.80 1.69 -23.09
C ILE A 28 -3.33 2.63 -21.98
N ALA A 29 -2.71 2.64 -20.82
CA ALA A 29 -3.09 3.51 -19.72
C ALA A 29 -2.97 5.00 -20.12
N ALA A 30 -1.89 5.40 -20.78
CA ALA A 30 -1.71 6.77 -21.26
C ALA A 30 -2.84 7.23 -22.19
N ARG A 31 -3.25 6.37 -23.12
CA ARG A 31 -4.40 6.65 -24.00
C ARG A 31 -5.69 6.84 -23.22
N ILE A 32 -5.97 5.96 -22.23
CA ILE A 32 -7.17 6.03 -21.42
C ILE A 32 -7.18 7.31 -20.57
N VAL A 33 -6.06 7.59 -19.90
CA VAL A 33 -5.89 8.77 -19.03
C VAL A 33 -6.09 10.05 -19.82
N ALA A 34 -5.44 10.18 -20.98
CA ALA A 34 -5.59 11.34 -21.86
C ALA A 34 -7.02 11.52 -22.36
N ASP A 35 -7.70 10.42 -22.69
CA ASP A 35 -9.07 10.43 -23.17
C ASP A 35 -10.06 10.89 -22.08
N VAL A 36 -9.93 10.36 -20.86
CA VAL A 36 -10.76 10.79 -19.70
C VAL A 36 -10.50 12.25 -19.35
N ARG A 37 -9.23 12.68 -19.33
CA ARG A 37 -8.89 14.11 -19.12
C ARG A 37 -9.54 15.03 -20.14
N LYS A 38 -9.62 14.61 -21.40
CA LYS A 38 -10.19 15.42 -22.50
C LYS A 38 -11.71 15.39 -22.54
N ARG A 39 -12.34 14.21 -22.43
CA ARG A 39 -13.78 14.01 -22.66
C ARG A 39 -14.62 13.76 -21.40
N GLY A 40 -13.98 13.67 -20.20
CA GLY A 40 -14.66 13.49 -18.92
C GLY A 40 -15.55 12.26 -18.89
N ASP A 41 -16.81 12.41 -18.47
CA ASP A 41 -17.80 11.34 -18.32
C ASP A 41 -17.97 10.50 -19.59
N ALA A 42 -17.96 11.12 -20.77
CA ALA A 42 -18.13 10.41 -22.03
C ALA A 42 -17.02 9.35 -22.26
N ALA A 43 -15.77 9.68 -21.92
CA ALA A 43 -14.68 8.72 -21.96
C ALA A 43 -14.78 7.70 -20.83
N LEU A 44 -15.03 8.14 -19.59
CA LEU A 44 -15.17 7.28 -18.42
C LEU A 44 -16.17 6.15 -18.68
N PHE A 45 -17.39 6.50 -19.10
CA PHE A 45 -18.43 5.51 -19.34
C PHE A 45 -18.16 4.64 -20.57
N SER A 46 -17.56 5.20 -21.63
CA SER A 46 -17.18 4.43 -22.82
C SER A 46 -16.14 3.34 -22.48
N TRP A 47 -15.08 3.70 -21.72
CA TRP A 47 -14.06 2.75 -21.30
C TRP A 47 -14.62 1.71 -20.30
N THR A 48 -15.48 2.12 -19.38
CA THR A 48 -16.16 1.20 -18.43
C THR A 48 -17.03 0.20 -19.18
N LYS A 49 -17.83 0.66 -20.17
CA LYS A 49 -18.61 -0.27 -21.01
C LYS A 49 -17.72 -1.27 -21.74
N ARG A 50 -16.57 -0.81 -22.24
CA ARG A 50 -15.64 -1.65 -22.99
C ARG A 50 -14.95 -2.73 -22.14
N PHE A 51 -14.47 -2.36 -20.93
CA PHE A 51 -13.65 -3.25 -20.10
C PHE A 51 -14.48 -4.02 -19.05
N ASP A 52 -15.43 -3.34 -18.41
CA ASP A 52 -16.23 -3.92 -17.34
C ASP A 52 -17.55 -4.48 -17.85
N ARG A 53 -17.88 -4.24 -19.15
CA ARG A 53 -19.13 -4.67 -19.82
C ARG A 53 -20.40 -4.13 -19.13
N VAL A 54 -20.30 -3.01 -18.44
CA VAL A 54 -21.41 -2.37 -17.73
C VAL A 54 -21.69 -1.01 -18.38
N ALA A 55 -22.96 -0.76 -18.66
CA ALA A 55 -23.41 0.53 -19.16
C ALA A 55 -23.67 1.47 -17.96
N LEU A 56 -22.76 2.41 -17.76
CA LEU A 56 -22.88 3.46 -16.76
C LEU A 56 -23.24 4.79 -17.38
N GLY A 57 -23.85 5.64 -16.56
CA GLY A 57 -24.13 7.03 -16.82
C GLY A 57 -24.24 7.82 -15.50
N PRO A 58 -24.52 9.14 -15.56
CA PRO A 58 -24.57 9.97 -14.36
C PRO A 58 -25.55 9.50 -13.28
N ARG A 59 -26.62 8.80 -13.69
CA ARG A 59 -27.68 8.33 -12.77
C ARG A 59 -27.32 7.05 -12.00
N ASN A 60 -26.39 6.24 -12.48
CA ASN A 60 -26.08 4.92 -11.90
C ASN A 60 -24.58 4.67 -11.66
N VAL A 61 -23.74 5.69 -11.83
CA VAL A 61 -22.30 5.59 -11.53
C VAL A 61 -22.04 5.46 -10.02
N TRP A 62 -22.92 6.01 -9.21
CA TRP A 62 -22.88 5.91 -7.76
C TRP A 62 -23.76 4.78 -7.24
N VAL A 63 -23.31 4.14 -6.17
CA VAL A 63 -24.13 3.23 -5.38
C VAL A 63 -25.08 4.07 -4.53
N SER A 64 -26.37 3.73 -4.55
CA SER A 64 -27.36 4.43 -3.74
C SER A 64 -27.34 4.01 -2.27
N ALA A 65 -27.83 4.85 -1.38
CA ALA A 65 -28.00 4.53 0.03
C ALA A 65 -28.89 3.29 0.26
N ALA A 66 -29.91 3.11 -0.57
CA ALA A 66 -30.79 1.94 -0.53
C ALA A 66 -30.04 0.64 -0.85
N GLU A 67 -29.15 0.66 -1.85
CA GLU A 67 -28.32 -0.50 -2.20
C GLU A 67 -27.31 -0.82 -1.10
N LEU A 68 -26.69 0.18 -0.48
CA LEU A 68 -25.80 -0.02 0.67
C LEU A 68 -26.54 -0.67 1.85
N ALA A 69 -27.72 -0.16 2.17
CA ALA A 69 -28.56 -0.71 3.24
C ALA A 69 -29.06 -2.13 2.93
N SER A 70 -29.43 -2.40 1.68
CA SER A 70 -29.81 -3.74 1.23
C SER A 70 -28.65 -4.72 1.31
N ALA A 71 -27.46 -4.31 0.85
CA ALA A 71 -26.25 -5.13 0.92
C ALA A 71 -25.89 -5.49 2.38
N ARG A 72 -26.00 -4.54 3.31
CA ARG A 72 -25.77 -4.81 4.75
C ARG A 72 -26.73 -5.88 5.30
N LYS A 73 -27.98 -5.91 4.83
CA LYS A 73 -28.98 -6.91 5.24
C LYS A 73 -28.76 -8.28 4.58
N SER A 74 -28.06 -8.33 3.45
CA SER A 74 -27.86 -9.57 2.67
C SER A 74 -26.68 -10.41 3.12
N VAL A 75 -25.80 -9.89 3.99
CA VAL A 75 -24.63 -10.61 4.53
C VAL A 75 -24.93 -11.19 5.92
N SER A 76 -24.16 -12.19 6.35
CA SER A 76 -24.34 -12.81 7.65
C SER A 76 -23.97 -11.88 8.81
N ALA A 77 -24.58 -12.08 9.96
CA ALA A 77 -24.22 -11.38 11.19
C ALA A 77 -22.76 -11.65 11.61
N ASP A 78 -22.26 -12.87 11.34
CA ASP A 78 -20.86 -13.22 11.60
C ASP A 78 -19.90 -12.38 10.75
N PHE A 79 -20.23 -12.17 9.49
CA PHE A 79 -19.42 -11.33 8.60
C PHE A 79 -19.39 -9.88 9.07
N LEU A 80 -20.52 -9.33 9.51
CA LEU A 80 -20.56 -7.98 10.09
C LEU A 80 -19.73 -7.88 11.37
N ARG A 81 -19.80 -8.88 12.25
CA ARG A 81 -18.94 -8.95 13.45
C ARG A 81 -17.47 -9.03 13.11
N ALA A 82 -17.10 -9.78 12.06
CA ALA A 82 -15.72 -9.84 11.59
C ALA A 82 -15.22 -8.49 11.07
N ILE A 83 -16.04 -7.76 10.29
CA ILE A 83 -15.73 -6.39 9.84
C ILE A 83 -15.51 -5.47 11.04
N GLU A 84 -16.41 -5.48 12.02
CA GLU A 84 -16.32 -4.64 13.23
C GLU A 84 -15.07 -4.96 14.05
N HIS A 85 -14.72 -6.24 14.18
CA HIS A 85 -13.51 -6.68 14.88
C HIS A 85 -12.24 -6.17 14.17
N ALA A 86 -12.11 -6.45 12.88
CA ALA A 86 -10.99 -5.99 12.07
C ALA A 86 -10.87 -4.45 12.12
N ALA A 87 -11.98 -3.74 11.96
CA ALA A 87 -12.02 -2.28 11.99
C ALA A 87 -11.54 -1.71 13.34
N ARG A 88 -11.89 -2.32 14.48
CA ARG A 88 -11.38 -1.90 15.80
C ARG A 88 -9.87 -2.00 15.87
N ASN A 89 -9.31 -3.12 15.42
CA ASN A 89 -7.87 -3.36 15.48
C ASN A 89 -7.10 -2.41 14.54
N ILE A 90 -7.59 -2.22 13.32
CA ILE A 90 -7.00 -1.27 12.37
C ILE A 90 -7.04 0.16 12.93
N ARG A 91 -8.16 0.59 13.53
CA ARG A 91 -8.26 1.90 14.18
C ARG A 91 -7.27 2.07 15.32
N ALA A 92 -7.09 1.03 16.15
CA ALA A 92 -6.16 1.07 17.27
C ALA A 92 -4.72 1.33 16.80
N VAL A 93 -4.28 0.63 15.76
CA VAL A 93 -2.95 0.83 15.16
C VAL A 93 -2.87 2.19 14.46
N ALA A 94 -3.86 2.53 13.65
CA ALA A 94 -3.92 3.78 12.88
C ALA A 94 -3.79 5.01 13.79
N ARG A 95 -4.47 5.06 14.94
CA ARG A 95 -4.36 6.15 15.92
C ARG A 95 -2.95 6.35 16.45
N ARG A 96 -2.19 5.26 16.66
CA ARG A 96 -0.80 5.31 17.12
C ARG A 96 0.17 5.79 16.04
N GLN A 97 -0.16 5.58 14.77
CA GLN A 97 0.66 5.99 13.63
C GLN A 97 0.48 7.48 13.26
N LYS A 98 -0.54 8.16 13.82
CA LYS A 98 -0.81 9.56 13.49
C LYS A 98 0.30 10.46 14.02
N PRO A 99 0.96 11.27 13.17
CA PRO A 99 1.94 12.25 13.61
C PRO A 99 1.35 13.23 14.64
N GLN A 100 2.18 13.63 15.60
CA GLN A 100 1.79 14.57 16.64
C GLN A 100 2.12 16.03 16.25
N GLU A 101 1.29 16.98 16.67
CA GLU A 101 1.62 18.39 16.67
C GLU A 101 2.58 18.68 17.83
N TRP A 102 3.58 19.52 17.60
CA TRP A 102 4.52 19.94 18.63
C TRP A 102 5.09 21.31 18.33
N THR A 103 5.57 21.99 19.38
CA THR A 103 6.28 23.24 19.29
C THR A 103 7.39 23.23 20.34
N ILE A 104 8.58 23.69 19.96
CA ILE A 104 9.74 23.85 20.83
C ILE A 104 10.27 25.25 20.71
N GLU A 105 10.91 25.77 21.75
CA GLU A 105 11.75 26.94 21.68
C GLU A 105 13.17 26.49 21.35
N VAL A 106 13.66 26.79 20.14
CA VAL A 106 14.98 26.36 19.67
C VAL A 106 16.07 27.21 20.22
N GLU A 107 15.76 28.49 20.47
CA GLU A 107 16.55 29.45 21.23
C GLU A 107 15.64 30.58 21.75
N PRO A 108 16.07 31.40 22.75
CA PRO A 108 15.20 32.39 23.34
C PRO A 108 14.56 33.33 22.32
N GLY A 109 13.24 33.31 22.26
CA GLY A 109 12.44 34.10 21.35
C GLY A 109 12.27 33.51 19.93
N VAL A 110 12.70 32.26 19.69
CA VAL A 110 12.53 31.55 18.42
C VAL A 110 11.83 30.21 18.67
N ARG A 111 10.62 30.10 18.19
CA ARG A 111 9.81 28.88 18.32
C ARG A 111 9.63 28.20 16.95
N ALA A 112 9.84 26.91 16.91
CA ALA A 112 9.60 26.08 15.74
C ALA A 112 8.70 24.88 16.10
N GLY A 113 7.93 24.42 15.14
CA GLY A 113 7.02 23.30 15.37
C GLY A 113 6.41 22.75 14.09
N GLN A 114 5.50 21.84 14.27
CA GLN A 114 4.67 21.33 13.16
C GLN A 114 3.21 21.28 13.54
N ARG A 115 2.36 21.55 12.56
CA ARG A 115 0.93 21.29 12.60
C ARG A 115 0.59 20.11 11.71
N VAL A 116 -0.36 19.29 12.14
CA VAL A 116 -0.82 18.10 11.39
C VAL A 116 -2.21 18.36 10.86
N ARG A 117 -2.37 18.27 9.55
CA ARG A 117 -3.66 18.52 8.87
C ARG A 117 -3.99 17.37 7.94
N ALA A 118 -5.22 16.90 7.98
CA ALA A 118 -5.71 15.90 7.03
C ALA A 118 -5.62 16.43 5.59
N ILE A 119 -5.44 15.53 4.64
CA ILE A 119 -5.72 15.77 3.22
C ILE A 119 -7.24 15.96 3.09
N ASP A 120 -7.69 16.88 2.25
CA ASP A 120 -9.11 17.24 2.17
C ASP A 120 -9.96 16.15 1.53
N SER A 121 -9.43 15.51 0.47
CA SER A 121 -10.16 14.50 -0.30
C SER A 121 -9.27 13.38 -0.80
N VAL A 122 -9.75 12.13 -0.68
CA VAL A 122 -9.02 10.96 -1.14
C VAL A 122 -9.90 10.00 -1.95
N GLY A 123 -9.28 9.34 -2.93
CA GLY A 123 -9.87 8.24 -3.68
C GLY A 123 -9.29 6.91 -3.20
N CYS A 124 -10.13 6.03 -2.66
CA CYS A 124 -9.76 4.66 -2.30
C CYS A 124 -10.13 3.73 -3.46
N TYR A 125 -9.15 3.35 -4.27
CA TYR A 125 -9.35 2.43 -5.38
C TYR A 125 -9.30 0.98 -4.90
N LEU A 126 -10.33 0.22 -5.23
CA LEU A 126 -10.45 -1.20 -4.93
C LEU A 126 -10.55 -1.97 -6.24
N PRO A 127 -9.61 -2.88 -6.53
CA PRO A 127 -9.68 -3.64 -7.76
C PRO A 127 -10.92 -4.52 -7.79
N GLY A 128 -11.54 -4.60 -8.96
CA GLY A 128 -12.51 -5.63 -9.27
C GLY A 128 -11.84 -6.85 -9.86
N GLY A 129 -12.57 -7.93 -10.02
CA GLY A 129 -12.09 -9.14 -10.68
C GLY A 129 -12.38 -10.40 -9.88
N ARG A 130 -11.36 -11.25 -9.67
CA ARG A 130 -11.55 -12.58 -9.09
C ARG A 130 -12.00 -12.56 -7.63
N PHE A 131 -11.60 -11.55 -6.87
CA PHE A 131 -11.87 -11.44 -5.44
C PHE A 131 -12.47 -10.08 -5.11
N SER A 132 -13.48 -10.07 -4.23
CA SER A 132 -14.00 -8.85 -3.63
C SER A 132 -13.10 -8.50 -2.44
N LEU A 133 -12.19 -7.55 -2.63
CA LEU A 133 -11.19 -7.20 -1.61
C LEU A 133 -11.79 -6.28 -0.54
N VAL A 134 -12.67 -6.84 0.29
CA VAL A 134 -13.29 -6.13 1.42
C VAL A 134 -12.23 -5.63 2.40
N SER A 135 -11.20 -6.41 2.65
CA SER A 135 -10.09 -6.03 3.53
C SER A 135 -9.38 -4.76 3.05
N THR A 136 -9.18 -4.60 1.72
CA THR A 136 -8.57 -3.39 1.15
C THR A 136 -9.44 -2.13 1.38
N LEU A 137 -10.76 -2.28 1.42
CA LEU A 137 -11.64 -1.18 1.83
C LEU A 137 -11.32 -0.74 3.26
N LEU A 138 -11.26 -1.68 4.22
CA LEU A 138 -10.94 -1.36 5.61
C LEU A 138 -9.56 -0.70 5.71
N MET A 139 -8.56 -1.26 5.04
CA MET A 139 -7.16 -0.82 5.08
C MET A 139 -6.91 0.55 4.45
N THR A 140 -7.80 1.02 3.57
CA THR A 140 -7.68 2.35 2.96
C THR A 140 -8.60 3.38 3.62
N VAL A 141 -9.84 2.99 3.92
CA VAL A 141 -10.85 3.90 4.48
C VAL A 141 -10.60 4.22 5.95
N ILE A 142 -10.27 3.22 6.77
CA ILE A 142 -10.12 3.45 8.21
C ILE A 142 -8.96 4.42 8.53
N PRO A 143 -7.76 4.27 7.95
CA PRO A 143 -6.69 5.25 8.15
C PRO A 143 -7.07 6.65 7.65
N ALA A 144 -7.83 6.77 6.55
CA ALA A 144 -8.35 8.04 6.07
C ALA A 144 -9.31 8.70 7.08
N GLN A 145 -10.22 7.91 7.68
CA GLN A 145 -11.14 8.37 8.73
C GLN A 145 -10.37 8.83 9.98
N GLU A 146 -9.39 8.06 10.46
CA GLU A 146 -8.58 8.40 11.64
C GLU A 146 -7.65 9.59 11.40
N ALA A 147 -7.25 9.83 10.16
CA ALA A 147 -6.56 11.05 9.76
C ALA A 147 -7.46 12.30 9.86
N GLY A 148 -8.78 12.13 9.68
CA GLY A 148 -9.76 13.21 9.62
C GLY A 148 -10.02 13.71 8.19
N VAL A 149 -9.84 12.87 7.17
CA VAL A 149 -10.17 13.20 5.78
C VAL A 149 -11.65 13.46 5.63
N ARG A 150 -12.02 14.60 5.04
CA ARG A 150 -13.44 15.03 4.93
C ARG A 150 -14.19 14.32 3.82
N ARG A 151 -13.53 14.04 2.69
CA ARG A 151 -14.15 13.38 1.54
C ARG A 151 -13.38 12.12 1.17
N ILE A 152 -14.03 10.98 1.33
CA ILE A 152 -13.48 9.68 0.96
C ILE A 152 -14.35 9.11 -0.16
N ILE A 153 -13.78 8.93 -1.35
CA ILE A 153 -14.46 8.33 -2.50
C ILE A 153 -13.90 6.92 -2.69
N VAL A 154 -14.75 5.93 -2.62
CA VAL A 154 -14.40 4.54 -2.97
C VAL A 154 -14.71 4.32 -4.44
N ALA A 155 -13.74 3.83 -5.20
CA ALA A 155 -13.92 3.44 -6.60
C ALA A 155 -13.67 1.95 -6.76
N SER A 156 -14.69 1.22 -7.21
CA SER A 156 -14.59 -0.23 -7.45
C SER A 156 -15.50 -0.64 -8.62
N PRO A 157 -15.00 -1.37 -9.64
CA PRO A 157 -15.86 -1.87 -10.70
C PRO A 157 -16.76 -2.97 -10.13
N GLN A 158 -18.06 -2.90 -10.40
CA GLN A 158 -19.05 -3.91 -9.99
C GLN A 158 -18.90 -4.35 -8.50
N PRO A 159 -19.01 -3.42 -7.52
CA PRO A 159 -18.84 -3.76 -6.12
C PRO A 159 -19.93 -4.76 -5.67
N GLY A 160 -19.51 -5.91 -5.14
CA GLY A 160 -20.39 -6.97 -4.66
C GLY A 160 -21.01 -6.67 -3.29
N PRO A 161 -22.02 -7.48 -2.86
CA PRO A 161 -22.75 -7.25 -1.60
C PRO A 161 -21.83 -7.17 -0.37
N ALA A 162 -20.80 -8.00 -0.28
CA ALA A 162 -19.86 -8.00 0.85
C ALA A 162 -19.10 -6.66 0.97
N LEU A 163 -18.64 -6.10 -0.16
CA LEU A 163 -17.94 -4.81 -0.19
C LEU A 163 -18.89 -3.66 0.15
N LEU A 164 -20.11 -3.67 -0.40
CA LEU A 164 -21.12 -2.66 -0.10
C LEU A 164 -21.58 -2.72 1.36
N ALA A 165 -21.72 -3.92 1.94
CA ALA A 165 -22.04 -4.09 3.36
C ALA A 165 -20.93 -3.53 4.26
N ALA A 166 -19.66 -3.74 3.90
CA ALA A 166 -18.52 -3.18 4.61
C ALA A 166 -18.45 -1.65 4.47
N ALA A 167 -18.70 -1.09 3.27
CA ALA A 167 -18.78 0.34 3.05
C ALA A 167 -19.87 0.96 3.93
N CYS A 168 -21.06 0.36 3.96
CA CYS A 168 -22.15 0.78 4.83
C CYS A 168 -21.77 0.72 6.31
N ALA A 169 -21.10 -0.37 6.76
CA ALA A 169 -20.67 -0.52 8.14
C ALA A 169 -19.62 0.52 8.56
N LEU A 170 -18.81 0.99 7.62
CA LEU A 170 -17.81 2.05 7.83
C LEU A 170 -18.37 3.47 7.65
N GLY A 171 -19.67 3.61 7.33
CA GLY A 171 -20.31 4.92 7.07
C GLY A 171 -19.84 5.57 5.77
N ILE A 172 -19.44 4.80 4.77
CA ILE A 172 -19.08 5.30 3.45
C ILE A 172 -20.30 5.21 2.53
N ASP A 173 -20.70 6.37 2.02
CA ASP A 173 -21.83 6.55 1.07
C ASP A 173 -21.35 6.83 -0.37
N ALA A 174 -20.13 7.36 -0.53
CA ALA A 174 -19.57 7.71 -1.82
C ALA A 174 -18.82 6.52 -2.46
N VAL A 175 -19.58 5.55 -3.01
CA VAL A 175 -19.03 4.38 -3.72
C VAL A 175 -19.34 4.50 -5.21
N ALA A 176 -18.30 4.71 -6.04
CA ALA A 176 -18.41 4.81 -7.49
C ALA A 176 -18.16 3.44 -8.17
N ARG A 177 -19.00 3.05 -9.11
CA ARG A 177 -18.95 1.77 -9.85
C ARG A 177 -17.97 1.82 -11.02
N VAL A 178 -16.78 2.37 -10.80
CA VAL A 178 -15.76 2.54 -11.84
C VAL A 178 -14.47 1.86 -11.46
N GLY A 179 -13.79 1.28 -12.45
CA GLY A 179 -12.53 0.56 -12.27
C GLY A 179 -11.49 0.93 -13.31
N GLY A 180 -10.32 0.27 -13.26
CA GLY A 180 -9.26 0.40 -14.25
C GLY A 180 -8.59 1.77 -14.31
N ALA A 181 -7.83 1.99 -15.38
CA ALA A 181 -7.12 3.25 -15.62
C ALA A 181 -8.06 4.45 -15.75
N GLN A 182 -9.29 4.23 -16.26
CA GLN A 182 -10.31 5.28 -16.40
C GLN A 182 -10.81 5.78 -15.04
N ALA A 183 -10.92 4.92 -14.02
CA ALA A 183 -11.28 5.34 -12.67
C ALA A 183 -10.17 6.18 -12.02
N ILE A 184 -8.92 5.78 -12.19
CA ILE A 184 -7.75 6.55 -11.70
C ILE A 184 -7.73 7.93 -12.35
N ALA A 185 -7.95 8.03 -13.66
CA ALA A 185 -8.02 9.31 -14.37
C ALA A 185 -9.20 10.17 -13.90
N ALA A 186 -10.38 9.57 -13.70
CA ALA A 186 -11.56 10.29 -13.19
C ALA A 186 -11.33 10.84 -11.78
N LEU A 187 -10.70 10.07 -10.89
CA LEU A 187 -10.35 10.53 -9.53
C LEU A 187 -9.29 11.65 -9.59
N ALA A 188 -8.30 11.55 -10.46
CA ALA A 188 -7.19 12.50 -10.55
C ALA A 188 -7.60 13.85 -11.15
N TYR A 189 -8.42 13.85 -12.21
CA TYR A 189 -8.77 15.08 -12.95
C TYR A 189 -10.17 15.60 -12.65
N GLY A 190 -11.01 14.76 -12.08
CA GLY A 190 -12.44 15.02 -11.97
C GLY A 190 -13.18 14.85 -13.31
N THR A 191 -14.45 14.57 -13.21
CA THR A 191 -15.42 14.59 -14.31
C THR A 191 -16.70 15.28 -13.83
N LYS A 192 -17.75 15.38 -14.65
CA LYS A 192 -19.03 15.90 -14.16
C LYS A 192 -19.64 15.02 -13.06
N SER A 193 -19.43 13.69 -13.17
CA SER A 193 -20.01 12.72 -12.22
C SER A 193 -19.07 12.35 -11.07
N ILE A 194 -17.76 12.38 -11.26
CA ILE A 194 -16.76 11.99 -10.25
C ILE A 194 -15.95 13.22 -9.86
N PRO A 195 -16.04 13.71 -8.60
CA PRO A 195 -15.22 14.81 -8.13
C PRO A 195 -13.72 14.43 -8.13
N ARG A 196 -12.87 15.42 -8.45
CA ARG A 196 -11.42 15.30 -8.28
C ARG A 196 -11.08 15.09 -6.80
N VAL A 197 -10.03 14.28 -6.56
CA VAL A 197 -9.45 14.08 -5.24
C VAL A 197 -7.99 14.56 -5.20
N ASP A 198 -7.47 14.78 -3.99
CA ASP A 198 -6.10 15.26 -3.79
C ASP A 198 -5.08 14.11 -3.82
N LYS A 199 -5.50 12.90 -3.39
CA LYS A 199 -4.62 11.73 -3.38
C LYS A 199 -5.41 10.45 -3.62
N ILE A 200 -4.78 9.50 -4.34
CA ILE A 200 -5.38 8.20 -4.70
C ILE A 200 -4.62 7.09 -3.98
N PHE A 201 -5.36 6.19 -3.33
CA PHE A 201 -4.87 5.06 -2.56
C PHE A 201 -5.41 3.75 -3.12
N GLY A 202 -4.71 2.67 -2.84
CA GLY A 202 -5.14 1.31 -3.12
C GLY A 202 -4.37 0.61 -4.23
N PRO A 203 -4.26 -0.72 -4.16
CA PRO A 203 -3.57 -1.56 -5.13
C PRO A 203 -4.37 -1.69 -6.42
N GLY A 204 -3.72 -2.13 -7.48
CA GLY A 204 -4.38 -2.40 -8.74
C GLY A 204 -3.51 -3.21 -9.71
N ASN A 205 -4.10 -3.64 -10.82
CA ASN A 205 -3.36 -4.33 -11.85
C ASN A 205 -2.38 -3.39 -12.58
N ARG A 206 -1.56 -3.96 -13.49
CA ARG A 206 -0.55 -3.21 -14.26
C ARG A 206 -1.06 -1.95 -14.96
N PHE A 207 -2.33 -1.92 -15.40
CA PHE A 207 -2.92 -0.74 -16.06
C PHE A 207 -3.27 0.35 -15.05
N VAL A 208 -3.74 -0.03 -13.88
CA VAL A 208 -4.00 0.88 -12.75
C VAL A 208 -2.71 1.48 -12.23
N THR A 209 -1.67 0.65 -12.04
CA THR A 209 -0.33 1.11 -11.63
C THR A 209 0.26 2.08 -12.66
N ALA A 210 0.14 1.77 -13.95
CA ALA A 210 0.57 2.67 -15.02
C ALA A 210 -0.21 4.00 -15.02
N ALA A 211 -1.54 3.95 -14.83
CA ALA A 211 -2.36 5.14 -14.73
C ALA A 211 -1.99 6.00 -13.51
N LYS A 212 -1.77 5.39 -12.33
CA LYS A 212 -1.28 6.09 -11.12
C LYS A 212 0.04 6.79 -11.37
N ARG A 213 0.99 6.14 -12.05
CA ARG A 213 2.26 6.76 -12.44
C ARG A 213 2.04 7.99 -13.34
N ILE A 214 1.15 7.89 -14.33
CA ILE A 214 0.89 8.99 -15.26
C ILE A 214 0.27 10.19 -14.56
N VAL A 215 -0.68 9.96 -13.65
CA VAL A 215 -1.37 11.06 -12.96
C VAL A 215 -0.62 11.61 -11.76
N SER A 216 0.49 11.00 -11.32
CA SER A 216 1.18 11.34 -10.07
C SER A 216 1.76 12.77 -10.02
N ASN A 217 1.92 13.42 -11.16
CA ASN A 217 2.32 14.83 -11.22
C ASN A 217 1.14 15.79 -10.99
N ASP A 218 -0.10 15.34 -11.23
CA ASP A 218 -1.31 16.16 -11.14
C ASP A 218 -2.15 15.84 -9.89
N CYS A 219 -2.03 14.59 -9.38
CA CYS A 219 -2.75 14.08 -8.22
C CYS A 219 -1.83 13.13 -7.45
N ALA A 220 -1.65 13.36 -6.16
CA ALA A 220 -0.79 12.50 -5.35
C ALA A 220 -1.28 11.04 -5.34
N ILE A 221 -0.36 10.10 -5.17
CA ILE A 221 -0.66 8.68 -5.03
C ILE A 221 0.00 8.11 -3.77
N ASP A 222 -0.47 6.96 -3.30
CA ASP A 222 0.17 6.22 -2.20
C ASP A 222 1.52 5.64 -2.65
N MET A 223 1.49 4.70 -3.59
CA MET A 223 2.66 4.03 -4.15
C MET A 223 2.33 3.36 -5.49
N LEU A 224 3.38 2.92 -6.18
CA LEU A 224 3.27 2.05 -7.36
C LEU A 224 3.45 0.61 -6.90
N ALA A 225 2.37 -0.17 -6.90
CA ALA A 225 2.39 -1.58 -6.53
C ALA A 225 2.64 -2.47 -7.76
N GLY A 226 3.49 -3.47 -7.58
CA GLY A 226 3.68 -4.60 -8.50
C GLY A 226 2.92 -5.85 -8.01
N PRO A 227 3.27 -7.04 -8.53
CA PRO A 227 2.81 -8.29 -7.98
C PRO A 227 3.18 -8.45 -6.51
N THR A 228 2.34 -9.14 -5.73
CA THR A 228 2.59 -9.37 -4.31
C THR A 228 3.83 -10.24 -4.07
N GLU A 229 4.48 -10.00 -2.95
CA GLU A 229 5.74 -10.63 -2.57
C GLU A 229 5.69 -11.12 -1.13
N ALA A 230 5.99 -12.39 -0.92
CA ALA A 230 6.22 -12.95 0.41
C ALA A 230 7.62 -13.53 0.51
N LEU A 231 8.28 -13.24 1.60
CA LEU A 231 9.55 -13.86 1.96
C LEU A 231 9.45 -14.39 3.40
N VAL A 232 9.74 -15.67 3.57
CA VAL A 232 9.95 -16.25 4.89
C VAL A 232 11.46 -16.40 5.11
N PHE A 233 11.98 -15.84 6.19
CA PHE A 233 13.37 -15.97 6.59
C PHE A 233 13.45 -16.69 7.93
N ALA A 234 13.99 -17.91 7.93
CA ALA A 234 14.10 -18.73 9.14
C ALA A 234 15.27 -19.68 9.09
N THR A 235 15.94 -19.87 10.20
CA THR A 235 16.98 -20.91 10.41
C THR A 235 16.40 -22.21 10.97
N ARG A 236 15.25 -22.10 11.65
CA ARG A 236 14.44 -23.17 12.23
C ARG A 236 12.96 -22.79 12.15
N GLY A 237 12.05 -23.72 12.40
CA GLY A 237 10.61 -23.47 12.41
C GLY A 237 9.80 -24.65 11.87
N ASN A 238 8.49 -24.53 11.95
CA ASN A 238 7.56 -25.54 11.48
C ASN A 238 7.39 -25.47 9.96
N ALA A 239 7.88 -26.47 9.25
CA ALA A 239 7.81 -26.49 7.78
C ALA A 239 6.37 -26.42 7.24
N LYS A 240 5.39 -26.96 7.98
CA LYS A 240 3.96 -26.91 7.61
C LYS A 240 3.43 -25.48 7.62
N PHE A 241 3.78 -24.68 8.63
CA PHE A 241 3.34 -23.28 8.76
C PHE A 241 4.02 -22.41 7.71
N ILE A 242 5.34 -22.56 7.54
CA ILE A 242 6.10 -21.84 6.49
C ILE A 242 5.51 -22.11 5.10
N ALA A 243 5.19 -23.37 4.81
CA ALA A 243 4.58 -23.74 3.53
C ALA A 243 3.20 -23.11 3.35
N ALA A 244 2.36 -23.08 4.40
CA ALA A 244 1.04 -22.48 4.36
C ALA A 244 1.09 -20.98 4.05
N ASP A 245 1.98 -20.21 4.69
CA ASP A 245 2.15 -18.79 4.44
C ASP A 245 2.61 -18.50 3.00
N LEU A 246 3.58 -19.28 2.48
CA LEU A 246 4.06 -19.13 1.11
C LEU A 246 2.97 -19.45 0.07
N ILE A 247 2.11 -20.43 0.35
CA ILE A 247 0.98 -20.81 -0.52
C ILE A 247 -0.09 -19.71 -0.47
N ALA A 248 -0.41 -19.19 0.72
CA ALA A 248 -1.42 -18.15 0.90
C ALA A 248 -1.10 -16.90 0.06
N GLN A 249 0.15 -16.45 0.02
CA GLN A 249 0.54 -15.34 -0.84
C GLN A 249 0.59 -15.70 -2.33
N ALA A 250 1.01 -16.92 -2.64
CA ALA A 250 1.09 -17.38 -4.03
C ALA A 250 -0.26 -17.47 -4.74
N GLU A 251 -1.38 -17.57 -3.99
CA GLU A 251 -2.72 -17.67 -4.61
C GLU A 251 -3.30 -16.32 -5.06
N HIS A 252 -2.73 -15.19 -4.63
CA HIS A 252 -3.22 -13.86 -5.00
C HIS A 252 -3.07 -13.55 -6.49
N ASP A 253 -1.93 -13.92 -7.09
CA ASP A 253 -1.63 -13.62 -8.49
C ASP A 253 -0.67 -14.66 -9.10
N PRO A 254 -0.81 -15.00 -10.40
CA PRO A 254 0.14 -15.90 -11.08
C PRO A 254 1.57 -15.36 -11.13
N ASP A 255 1.75 -14.06 -10.96
CA ASP A 255 3.03 -13.38 -10.94
C ASP A 255 3.55 -13.09 -9.51
N ALA A 256 2.80 -13.51 -8.47
CA ALA A 256 3.25 -13.40 -7.07
C ALA A 256 4.61 -14.08 -6.87
N ILE A 257 5.43 -13.52 -5.98
CA ILE A 257 6.75 -14.04 -5.64
C ILE A 257 6.71 -14.56 -4.20
N SER A 258 6.98 -15.86 -4.00
CA SER A 258 6.99 -16.49 -2.68
C SER A 258 8.34 -17.19 -2.45
N LEU A 259 9.15 -16.63 -1.56
CA LEU A 259 10.51 -17.07 -1.29
C LEU A 259 10.67 -17.58 0.14
N PHE A 260 11.44 -18.65 0.27
CA PHE A 260 11.93 -19.11 1.56
C PHE A 260 13.45 -18.96 1.59
N VAL A 261 13.99 -18.22 2.56
CA VAL A 261 15.42 -18.00 2.78
C VAL A 261 15.83 -18.66 4.08
N THR A 262 16.85 -19.49 4.04
CA THR A 262 17.32 -20.24 5.22
C THR A 262 18.82 -20.57 5.12
N THR A 263 19.45 -20.83 6.24
CA THR A 263 20.80 -21.47 6.28
C THR A 263 20.70 -22.99 6.41
N SER A 264 19.49 -23.55 6.56
CA SER A 264 19.26 -24.99 6.78
C SER A 264 18.73 -25.68 5.52
N ALA A 265 19.61 -26.37 4.79
CA ALA A 265 19.22 -27.17 3.64
C ALA A 265 18.17 -28.27 3.98
N PRO A 266 18.24 -28.96 5.15
CA PRO A 266 17.19 -29.89 5.56
C PRO A 266 15.83 -29.22 5.72
N LEU A 267 15.76 -28.02 6.33
CA LEU A 267 14.50 -27.29 6.48
C LEU A 267 13.96 -26.86 5.13
N ALA A 268 14.82 -26.37 4.21
CA ALA A 268 14.42 -26.01 2.85
C ALA A 268 13.74 -27.19 2.12
N ARG A 269 14.28 -28.39 2.22
CA ARG A 269 13.70 -29.62 1.63
C ARG A 269 12.36 -29.99 2.27
N LYS A 270 12.25 -29.88 3.61
CA LYS A 270 11.00 -30.14 4.34
C LYS A 270 9.89 -29.17 3.89
N VAL A 271 10.20 -27.87 3.83
CA VAL A 271 9.26 -26.84 3.36
C VAL A 271 8.83 -27.11 1.91
N ALA A 272 9.75 -27.44 1.01
CA ALA A 272 9.43 -27.78 -0.37
C ALA A 272 8.51 -29.02 -0.49
N GLY A 273 8.73 -30.04 0.34
CA GLY A 273 7.85 -31.21 0.45
C GLY A 273 6.46 -30.86 0.95
N GLU A 274 6.37 -30.06 2.00
CA GLU A 274 5.09 -29.60 2.57
C GLU A 274 4.29 -28.75 1.57
N ILE A 275 4.93 -27.88 0.81
CA ILE A 275 4.28 -27.13 -0.27
C ILE A 275 3.66 -28.10 -1.29
N GLY A 276 4.38 -29.13 -1.69
CA GLY A 276 3.85 -30.15 -2.61
C GLY A 276 2.61 -30.86 -2.07
N ARG A 277 2.66 -31.24 -0.79
CA ARG A 277 1.57 -31.91 -0.08
C ARG A 277 0.32 -31.00 0.03
N GLN A 278 0.50 -29.78 0.54
CA GLN A 278 -0.62 -28.84 0.75
C GLN A 278 -1.24 -28.38 -0.57
N LEU A 279 -0.44 -28.16 -1.62
CA LEU A 279 -0.98 -27.85 -2.95
C LEU A 279 -1.84 -28.97 -3.53
N ALA A 280 -1.59 -30.23 -3.16
CA ALA A 280 -2.42 -31.35 -3.59
C ALA A 280 -3.84 -31.31 -2.99
N GLU A 281 -3.99 -30.69 -1.82
CA GLU A 281 -5.27 -30.53 -1.12
C GLU A 281 -6.10 -29.34 -1.65
N LEU A 282 -5.47 -28.41 -2.37
CA LEU A 282 -6.15 -27.25 -2.92
C LEU A 282 -6.82 -27.54 -4.27
N PRO A 283 -7.90 -26.81 -4.61
CA PRO A 283 -8.54 -26.91 -5.91
C PRO A 283 -7.52 -26.75 -7.06
N LYS A 284 -7.65 -27.53 -8.13
CA LYS A 284 -6.72 -27.48 -9.30
C LYS A 284 -6.65 -26.09 -9.95
N ALA A 285 -7.71 -25.30 -9.86
CA ALA A 285 -7.79 -23.94 -10.38
C ALA A 285 -7.09 -22.90 -9.49
N ASN A 286 -6.58 -23.27 -8.29
CA ASN A 286 -5.87 -22.36 -7.40
C ASN A 286 -4.57 -21.89 -8.06
N LEU A 287 -4.33 -20.58 -8.00
CA LEU A 287 -3.21 -19.92 -8.69
C LEU A 287 -1.85 -20.20 -8.05
N ALA A 288 -1.82 -20.60 -6.77
CA ALA A 288 -0.59 -20.80 -6.01
C ALA A 288 0.38 -21.76 -6.70
N ARG A 289 -0.14 -22.84 -7.32
CA ARG A 289 0.70 -23.79 -8.06
C ARG A 289 1.50 -23.10 -9.16
N ARG A 290 0.82 -22.34 -10.02
CA ARG A 290 1.43 -21.63 -11.15
C ARG A 290 2.43 -20.56 -10.68
N SER A 291 2.08 -19.81 -9.65
CA SER A 291 2.93 -18.79 -9.06
C SER A 291 4.21 -19.39 -8.47
N LEU A 292 4.08 -20.44 -7.64
CA LEU A 292 5.21 -21.13 -7.01
C LEU A 292 6.12 -21.86 -8.01
N GLU A 293 5.58 -22.38 -9.11
CA GLU A 293 6.39 -22.98 -10.19
C GLU A 293 7.22 -21.93 -10.91
N LYS A 294 6.62 -20.75 -11.17
CA LYS A 294 7.24 -19.67 -11.92
C LYS A 294 8.23 -18.88 -11.06
N ASN A 295 7.78 -18.40 -9.91
CA ASN A 295 8.45 -17.39 -9.09
C ASN A 295 8.78 -17.86 -7.66
N GLY A 296 8.43 -19.10 -7.30
CA GLY A 296 8.74 -19.65 -5.98
C GLY A 296 10.13 -20.24 -5.90
N GLY A 297 10.78 -20.10 -4.74
CA GLY A 297 12.09 -20.67 -4.49
C GLY A 297 12.45 -20.77 -3.00
N ALA A 298 13.14 -21.86 -2.62
CA ALA A 298 13.81 -21.98 -1.33
C ALA A 298 15.30 -21.73 -1.56
N LEU A 299 15.85 -20.67 -0.99
CA LEU A 299 17.23 -20.22 -1.15
C LEU A 299 18.02 -20.57 0.10
N VAL A 300 19.05 -21.41 -0.05
CA VAL A 300 19.92 -21.84 1.06
C VAL A 300 21.17 -20.96 1.07
N ALA A 301 21.23 -20.09 2.06
CA ALA A 301 22.36 -19.18 2.25
C ALA A 301 23.52 -19.89 2.93
N PRO A 302 24.78 -19.50 2.64
CA PRO A 302 25.97 -20.10 3.27
C PRO A 302 26.08 -19.73 4.76
N ASN A 303 25.51 -18.61 5.17
CA ASN A 303 25.49 -18.15 6.56
C ASN A 303 24.38 -17.12 6.77
N LEU A 304 24.15 -16.77 8.04
CA LEU A 304 23.10 -15.83 8.45
C LEU A 304 23.29 -14.43 7.87
N ALA A 305 24.53 -13.94 7.81
CA ALA A 305 24.83 -12.61 7.27
C ALA A 305 24.51 -12.51 5.77
N ALA A 306 24.81 -13.55 4.98
CA ALA A 306 24.43 -13.60 3.57
C ALA A 306 22.91 -13.63 3.38
N ALA A 307 22.21 -14.43 4.21
CA ALA A 307 20.75 -14.47 4.20
C ALA A 307 20.14 -13.09 4.49
N ALA A 308 20.56 -12.43 5.57
CA ALA A 308 20.06 -11.11 5.96
C ALA A 308 20.36 -10.03 4.91
N ARG A 309 21.55 -10.02 4.31
CA ARG A 309 21.89 -9.11 3.21
C ARG A 309 20.95 -9.29 2.02
N PHE A 310 20.67 -10.54 1.63
CA PHE A 310 19.72 -10.80 0.55
C PHE A 310 18.32 -10.33 0.90
N VAL A 311 17.81 -10.62 2.12
CA VAL A 311 16.48 -10.18 2.57
C VAL A 311 16.36 -8.66 2.52
N ASN A 312 17.34 -7.91 3.01
CA ASN A 312 17.36 -6.44 2.97
C ASN A 312 17.48 -5.91 1.52
N ARG A 313 18.30 -6.56 0.68
CA ARG A 313 18.40 -6.23 -0.75
C ARG A 313 17.11 -6.50 -1.50
N PHE A 314 16.45 -7.59 -1.19
CA PHE A 314 15.15 -7.93 -1.73
C PHE A 314 14.07 -6.98 -1.19
N ALA A 315 14.12 -6.58 0.09
CA ALA A 315 13.14 -5.70 0.73
C ALA A 315 11.71 -6.14 0.44
N PRO A 316 11.25 -7.27 0.99
CA PRO A 316 9.98 -7.88 0.65
C PRO A 316 8.79 -7.05 1.11
N GLU A 317 7.69 -7.20 0.41
CA GLU A 317 6.37 -6.70 0.84
C GLU A 317 5.97 -7.31 2.18
N HIS A 318 5.94 -8.65 2.26
CA HIS A 318 5.66 -9.42 3.48
C HIS A 318 6.90 -10.19 3.89
N LEU A 319 7.35 -10.00 5.12
CA LEU A 319 8.47 -10.74 5.71
C LEU A 319 8.00 -11.52 6.93
N SER A 320 8.07 -12.86 6.88
CA SER A 320 7.83 -13.71 8.06
C SER A 320 9.15 -14.15 8.67
N LEU A 321 9.25 -14.02 9.99
CA LEU A 321 10.37 -14.44 10.83
C LEU A 321 9.85 -15.42 11.90
N PRO A 322 9.51 -16.67 11.55
CA PRO A 322 8.91 -17.62 12.49
C PRO A 322 9.81 -17.96 13.69
N GLY A 323 11.13 -17.86 13.53
CA GLY A 323 12.10 -17.98 14.63
C GLY A 323 12.49 -16.64 15.26
N GLY A 324 11.62 -15.65 15.30
CA GLY A 324 11.89 -14.25 15.70
C GLY A 324 12.57 -14.01 17.05
N GLU A 325 12.54 -14.99 17.96
CA GLU A 325 13.28 -14.97 19.24
C GLU A 325 14.81 -15.02 19.03
N ASP A 326 15.27 -15.45 17.87
CA ASP A 326 16.68 -15.61 17.53
C ASP A 326 17.40 -14.30 17.16
N GLY A 327 16.75 -13.15 17.34
CA GLY A 327 17.34 -11.86 17.03
C GLY A 327 17.39 -11.53 15.53
N LEU A 328 16.73 -12.32 14.67
CA LEU A 328 16.68 -12.07 13.23
C LEU A 328 16.13 -10.70 12.89
N LEU A 329 15.15 -10.20 13.67
CA LEU A 329 14.57 -8.87 13.44
C LEU A 329 15.62 -7.76 13.48
N LYS A 330 16.65 -7.88 14.33
CA LYS A 330 17.75 -6.89 14.42
C LYS A 330 18.62 -6.81 13.17
N LEU A 331 18.54 -7.80 12.28
CA LEU A 331 19.27 -7.85 11.03
C LEU A 331 18.47 -7.32 9.85
N ILE A 332 17.22 -6.89 10.08
CA ILE A 332 16.28 -6.49 9.03
C ILE A 332 16.08 -4.98 9.09
N ASP A 333 16.45 -4.32 8.00
CA ASP A 333 16.29 -2.88 7.80
C ASP A 333 15.15 -2.55 6.81
N SER A 334 14.73 -3.52 5.99
CA SER A 334 13.84 -3.24 4.86
C SER A 334 12.79 -4.34 4.67
N ALA A 335 11.55 -4.04 5.02
CA ALA A 335 10.37 -4.84 4.74
C ALA A 335 9.11 -3.96 4.75
N GLY A 336 8.09 -4.32 4.00
CA GLY A 336 6.78 -3.64 4.02
C GLY A 336 6.04 -3.90 5.32
N SER A 337 5.97 -5.18 5.73
CA SER A 337 5.46 -5.64 7.03
C SER A 337 6.26 -6.84 7.51
N VAL A 338 6.42 -6.97 8.84
CA VAL A 338 7.15 -8.08 9.46
C VAL A 338 6.23 -8.86 10.38
N PHE A 339 6.21 -10.19 10.21
CA PHE A 339 5.43 -11.15 10.99
C PHE A 339 6.38 -11.95 11.88
N LEU A 340 6.28 -11.75 13.19
CA LEU A 340 7.21 -12.31 14.16
C LEU A 340 6.63 -13.53 14.87
N GLY A 341 7.41 -14.59 14.93
CA GLY A 341 7.05 -15.81 15.64
C GLY A 341 6.20 -16.77 14.81
N GLU A 342 6.18 -18.01 15.25
CA GLU A 342 5.59 -19.14 14.53
C GLU A 342 4.08 -19.03 14.34
N TRP A 343 3.38 -18.31 15.25
CA TRP A 343 1.93 -18.15 15.24
C TRP A 343 1.46 -16.93 14.40
N SER A 344 2.39 -16.14 13.89
CA SER A 344 2.09 -14.91 13.14
C SER A 344 1.92 -15.18 11.65
N ALA A 345 0.85 -15.87 11.27
CA ALA A 345 0.50 -16.07 9.87
C ALA A 345 0.28 -14.72 9.15
N GLN A 346 0.77 -14.59 7.90
CA GLN A 346 0.62 -13.37 7.09
C GLN A 346 -0.85 -12.96 6.96
N SER A 347 -1.76 -13.93 6.82
CA SER A 347 -3.20 -13.68 6.72
C SER A 347 -3.79 -12.94 7.94
N PHE A 348 -3.19 -13.00 9.12
CA PHE A 348 -3.64 -12.17 10.24
C PHE A 348 -3.41 -10.69 9.98
N GLY A 349 -2.27 -10.32 9.36
CA GLY A 349 -1.98 -8.96 8.94
C GLY A 349 -2.90 -8.49 7.81
N ASP A 350 -3.23 -9.39 6.89
CA ASP A 350 -4.10 -9.08 5.76
C ASP A 350 -5.54 -8.74 6.18
N TYR A 351 -6.01 -9.29 7.31
CA TYR A 351 -7.43 -9.17 7.67
C TYR A 351 -7.70 -8.55 9.04
N ALA A 352 -6.95 -8.90 10.10
CA ALA A 352 -7.48 -8.72 11.45
C ALA A 352 -6.51 -8.18 12.50
N SER A 353 -5.18 -8.31 12.36
CA SER A 353 -4.22 -7.91 13.41
C SER A 353 -4.13 -6.39 13.62
N GLY A 354 -4.58 -5.61 12.62
CA GLY A 354 -4.60 -4.16 12.69
C GLY A 354 -3.48 -3.47 11.90
N THR A 355 -2.43 -4.18 11.52
CA THR A 355 -1.42 -3.67 10.57
C THR A 355 -2.02 -3.56 9.17
N ASN A 356 -1.45 -2.67 8.34
CA ASN A 356 -1.99 -2.44 7.01
C ASN A 356 -1.36 -3.37 5.98
N HIS A 357 -2.18 -3.95 5.10
CA HIS A 357 -1.72 -4.83 4.03
C HIS A 357 -1.49 -4.13 2.69
N VAL A 358 -1.75 -2.83 2.58
CA VAL A 358 -1.35 -2.05 1.41
C VAL A 358 0.11 -1.71 1.56
N LEU A 359 0.95 -2.58 1.03
CA LEU A 359 2.38 -2.62 1.29
C LEU A 359 3.20 -2.29 0.04
N PRO A 360 4.43 -1.78 0.21
CA PRO A 360 5.32 -1.50 -0.90
C PRO A 360 5.90 -2.79 -1.49
N THR A 361 5.79 -2.95 -2.81
CA THR A 361 6.36 -4.07 -3.58
C THR A 361 7.58 -3.64 -4.38
N GLY A 362 8.25 -4.57 -5.07
CA GLY A 362 9.32 -4.23 -6.01
C GLY A 362 10.58 -3.64 -5.36
N GLY A 363 10.78 -3.86 -4.07
CA GLY A 363 11.91 -3.30 -3.31
C GLY A 363 11.70 -1.87 -2.81
N VAL A 364 10.50 -1.31 -2.96
CA VAL A 364 10.16 0.03 -2.45
C VAL A 364 10.16 0.05 -0.91
N ALA A 365 10.07 -1.11 -0.26
CA ALA A 365 10.20 -1.23 1.18
C ALA A 365 11.56 -0.75 1.75
N ARG A 366 12.56 -0.45 0.90
CA ARG A 366 13.79 0.25 1.30
C ARG A 366 13.59 1.72 1.61
N THR A 367 12.49 2.32 1.18
CA THR A 367 12.25 3.77 1.29
C THR A 367 10.98 4.13 2.03
N ARG A 368 10.07 3.16 2.22
CA ARG A 368 8.82 3.36 2.96
C ARG A 368 8.27 2.05 3.52
N GLY A 369 7.50 2.16 4.59
CA GLY A 369 6.68 1.08 5.10
C GLY A 369 5.32 0.96 4.40
N GLY A 370 4.43 0.14 4.95
CA GLY A 370 3.05 0.02 4.53
C GLY A 370 2.25 1.31 4.68
N LEU A 371 1.08 1.33 4.08
CA LEU A 371 0.13 2.44 4.20
C LEU A 371 -0.22 2.70 5.67
N SER A 372 -0.18 3.96 6.07
CA SER A 372 -0.47 4.39 7.43
C SER A 372 -1.30 5.67 7.46
N VAL A 373 -1.76 6.07 8.63
CA VAL A 373 -2.44 7.38 8.82
C VAL A 373 -1.57 8.54 8.37
N ALA A 374 -0.24 8.44 8.49
CA ALA A 374 0.69 9.48 8.05
C ALA A 374 0.59 9.78 6.54
N ASP A 375 0.15 8.82 5.74
CA ASP A 375 -0.06 9.01 4.30
C ASP A 375 -1.29 9.89 3.97
N PHE A 376 -2.20 10.09 4.94
CA PHE A 376 -3.45 10.85 4.81
C PHE A 376 -3.39 12.23 5.48
N VAL A 377 -2.24 12.61 6.01
CA VAL A 377 -2.03 13.93 6.61
C VAL A 377 -0.85 14.65 5.96
N LYS A 378 -0.81 15.95 6.14
CA LYS A 378 0.33 16.81 5.82
C LYS A 378 0.86 17.45 7.10
N CYS A 379 2.17 17.38 7.30
CA CYS A 379 2.87 18.08 8.37
C CYS A 379 3.34 19.44 7.85
N ILE A 380 2.83 20.51 8.44
CA ILE A 380 3.12 21.90 8.05
C ILE A 380 4.06 22.48 9.09
N SER A 381 5.24 22.88 8.66
CA SER A 381 6.20 23.59 9.53
C SER A 381 5.64 24.95 9.91
N VAL A 382 5.76 25.29 11.19
CA VAL A 382 5.37 26.59 11.74
C VAL A 382 6.57 27.16 12.48
N GLN A 383 6.85 28.44 12.26
CA GLN A 383 7.86 29.18 13.01
C GLN A 383 7.30 30.50 13.48
N GLU A 384 7.74 30.91 14.64
CA GLU A 384 7.42 32.19 15.27
C GLU A 384 8.71 32.80 15.84
N VAL A 385 9.01 34.02 15.42
CA VAL A 385 10.22 34.73 15.87
C VAL A 385 9.79 36.03 16.53
N SER A 386 10.12 36.19 17.81
CA SER A 386 9.91 37.44 18.54
C SER A 386 10.96 38.48 18.17
N ARG A 387 10.74 39.75 18.59
CA ARG A 387 11.73 40.80 18.41
C ARG A 387 13.10 40.46 19.04
N ALA A 388 13.09 39.75 20.16
CA ALA A 388 14.32 39.26 20.79
C ALA A 388 15.00 38.19 19.96
N GLY A 389 14.23 37.28 19.36
CA GLY A 389 14.71 36.25 18.43
C GLY A 389 15.28 36.84 17.13
N VAL A 390 14.68 37.91 16.60
CA VAL A 390 15.23 38.63 15.43
C VAL A 390 16.65 39.13 15.71
N ARG A 391 16.90 39.71 16.87
CA ARG A 391 18.26 40.20 17.21
C ARG A 391 19.31 39.09 17.26
N ARG A 392 18.90 37.86 17.54
CA ARG A 392 19.79 36.68 17.58
C ARG A 392 20.02 36.11 16.19
N LEU A 393 18.94 35.93 15.42
CA LEU A 393 19.00 35.29 14.12
C LEU A 393 19.47 36.21 13.00
N ALA A 394 19.24 37.51 13.09
CA ALA A 394 19.56 38.44 12.03
C ALA A 394 21.03 38.37 11.56
N PRO A 395 22.05 38.35 12.41
CA PRO A 395 23.43 38.25 11.96
C PRO A 395 23.71 36.98 11.15
N VAL A 396 23.08 35.86 11.55
CA VAL A 396 23.23 34.56 10.86
C VAL A 396 22.59 34.62 9.48
N VAL A 397 21.35 35.11 9.39
CA VAL A 397 20.61 35.18 8.11
C VAL A 397 21.30 36.14 7.14
N GLU A 398 21.78 37.29 7.61
CA GLU A 398 22.49 38.27 6.78
C GLU A 398 23.79 37.71 6.22
N GLU A 399 24.53 36.94 7.01
CA GLU A 399 25.77 36.30 6.53
C GLU A 399 25.51 35.26 5.45
N PHE A 400 24.48 34.39 5.64
CA PHE A 400 24.07 33.45 4.59
C PHE A 400 23.56 34.17 3.33
N ALA A 401 22.70 35.18 3.52
CA ALA A 401 22.14 35.92 2.39
C ALA A 401 23.22 36.61 1.55
N ARG A 402 24.26 37.20 2.20
CA ARG A 402 25.43 37.77 1.50
C ARG A 402 26.24 36.72 0.78
N ALA A 403 26.53 35.58 1.41
CA ALA A 403 27.27 34.49 0.79
C ALA A 403 26.56 33.91 -0.46
N GLU A 404 25.22 33.88 -0.43
CA GLU A 404 24.37 33.39 -1.53
C GLU A 404 24.05 34.51 -2.54
N GLY A 405 24.43 35.76 -2.31
CA GLY A 405 24.09 36.88 -3.20
C GLY A 405 22.62 37.31 -3.18
N LEU A 406 21.90 36.99 -2.10
CA LEU A 406 20.45 37.21 -1.96
C LEU A 406 20.14 38.50 -1.16
N ALA A 407 20.44 39.65 -1.74
CA ALA A 407 20.28 40.96 -1.10
C ALA A 407 18.85 41.24 -0.56
N ALA A 408 17.82 40.74 -1.22
CA ALA A 408 16.44 40.89 -0.76
C ALA A 408 16.17 40.09 0.51
N HIS A 409 16.80 38.91 0.69
CA HIS A 409 16.72 38.12 1.94
C HIS A 409 17.40 38.88 3.10
N GLU A 410 18.60 39.42 2.88
CA GLU A 410 19.30 40.30 3.85
C GLU A 410 18.40 41.45 4.25
N ARG A 411 17.90 42.20 3.27
CA ARG A 411 17.02 43.36 3.52
C ARG A 411 15.75 43.00 4.28
N SER A 412 15.18 41.81 4.00
CA SER A 412 13.96 41.37 4.70
C SER A 412 14.16 41.22 6.23
N VAL A 413 15.36 40.91 6.65
CA VAL A 413 15.74 40.79 8.08
C VAL A 413 16.12 42.13 8.66
N GLU A 414 16.92 42.94 7.95
CA GLU A 414 17.33 44.29 8.38
C GLU A 414 16.14 45.16 8.81
N VAL A 415 15.05 45.18 8.02
CA VAL A 415 13.87 45.99 8.30
C VAL A 415 13.08 45.56 9.53
N ARG A 416 13.43 44.43 10.16
CA ARG A 416 12.81 43.87 11.37
C ARG A 416 13.65 44.05 12.63
N LYS A 417 14.89 44.52 12.51
CA LYS A 417 15.74 44.87 13.66
C LYS A 417 15.22 46.12 14.37
#